data_5d1c829a41a38291bbd8a0a3ff1b9413
#
_entry.id   5d1c829a41a38291bbd8a0a3ff1b9413
#
_cell.length_a   1.000
_cell.length_b   1.000
_cell.length_c   1.000
_cell.angle_alpha   90.00
_cell.angle_beta   90.00
_cell.angle_gamma   90.00
#
_symmetry.space_group_name_H-M   'P 1'
#
loop_
_entity.id
_entity.type
_entity.pdbx_description
1 polymer ?
#
loop_
_entity_poly.entity_id
_entity_poly.type
_entity_poly.pdbx_seq_one_letter_code
_entity_poly.pdbx_strand_id
1 'polypeptide(L)'
;SQSTSAFDNFLPTDNTRRDIGSARDAFGTFSELLNRFPSSPYAPDARKRLVNLRNQLARAEIHVANYYFSRGAYLAAANRGRFVVENFQQTPAVPDGLAVMAQGYQMLGMQELSDNAVTVLAANHPEHPALNASGEFDFDQRLIGSGDSFLGKITFGLIERLQPPAFDSRAIFNRSVREAELIATNEAKKEEPRSIWNRITFGLVD
;
A
#
# COMPACT_ATOMS: atom_id res chain seq x y z
N SER A 1 -0.79 -31.77 6.60
CA SER A 1 -0.04 -31.42 5.39
C SER A 1 -0.98 -30.66 4.46
N GLN A 2 -0.92 -29.35 4.47
CA GLN A 2 -1.61 -28.51 3.49
C GLN A 2 -0.73 -28.47 2.24
N SER A 3 -1.19 -29.10 1.18
CA SER A 3 -0.61 -28.97 -0.15
C SER A 3 -0.96 -27.56 -0.66
N THR A 4 -0.03 -26.63 -0.55
CA THR A 4 -0.10 -25.36 -1.30
C THR A 4 -0.08 -25.70 -2.78
N SER A 5 -1.20 -25.44 -3.44
CA SER A 5 -1.32 -25.64 -4.88
C SER A 5 -0.32 -24.74 -5.61
N ALA A 6 0.39 -25.29 -6.60
CA ALA A 6 1.33 -24.53 -7.43
C ALA A 6 0.66 -23.34 -8.16
N PHE A 7 -0.67 -23.30 -8.20
CA PHE A 7 -1.46 -22.20 -8.75
C PHE A 7 -1.61 -20.99 -7.82
N ASP A 8 -1.41 -21.15 -6.50
CA ASP A 8 -1.48 -20.03 -5.54
C ASP A 8 -0.33 -19.03 -5.71
N ASN A 9 0.78 -19.45 -6.31
CA ASN A 9 1.92 -18.59 -6.61
C ASN A 9 1.76 -17.78 -7.92
N PHE A 10 0.76 -18.10 -8.76
CA PHE A 10 0.60 -17.46 -10.06
C PHE A 10 -0.41 -16.31 -10.09
N LEU A 11 -1.26 -16.22 -9.07
CA LEU A 11 -2.21 -15.13 -8.89
C LEU A 11 -1.92 -14.45 -7.56
N PRO A 12 -1.38 -13.23 -7.54
CA PRO A 12 -1.30 -12.45 -6.32
C PRO A 12 -2.74 -12.22 -5.84
N THR A 13 -3.15 -13.04 -4.88
CA THR A 13 -4.48 -12.95 -4.27
C THR A 13 -4.47 -11.74 -3.35
N ASP A 14 -4.84 -10.58 -3.89
CA ASP A 14 -5.04 -9.37 -3.11
C ASP A 14 -6.30 -9.56 -2.23
N ASN A 15 -6.09 -10.07 -1.02
CA ASN A 15 -7.15 -10.33 -0.06
C ASN A 15 -7.93 -9.04 0.31
N THR A 16 -7.38 -7.86 0.03
CA THR A 16 -8.05 -6.58 0.29
C THR A 16 -9.21 -6.31 -0.66
N ARG A 17 -9.30 -7.06 -1.76
CA ARG A 17 -10.38 -6.96 -2.76
C ARG A 17 -11.50 -7.97 -2.54
N ARG A 18 -11.27 -9.07 -1.82
CA ARG A 18 -12.18 -10.23 -1.82
C ARG A 18 -13.14 -10.33 -0.64
N ASP A 19 -12.68 -10.07 0.56
CA ASP A 19 -13.51 -10.34 1.75
C ASP A 19 -13.29 -9.30 2.85
N ILE A 20 -13.97 -8.19 2.70
CA ILE A 20 -13.96 -7.11 3.69
C ILE A 20 -14.90 -7.45 4.86
N GLY A 21 -15.89 -8.32 4.64
CA GLY A 21 -16.85 -8.71 5.67
C GLY A 21 -16.15 -9.41 6.82
N SER A 22 -15.43 -10.49 6.54
CA SER A 22 -14.69 -11.25 7.56
C SER A 22 -13.62 -10.41 8.26
N ALA A 23 -12.94 -9.52 7.54
CA ALA A 23 -11.96 -8.61 8.16
C ALA A 23 -12.62 -7.63 9.14
N ARG A 24 -13.81 -7.13 8.82
CA ARG A 24 -14.59 -6.24 9.71
C ARG A 24 -15.08 -6.95 10.94
N ASP A 25 -15.60 -8.17 10.79
CA ASP A 25 -16.07 -9.01 11.90
C ASP A 25 -14.92 -9.40 12.84
N ALA A 26 -13.77 -9.78 12.26
CA ALA A 26 -12.55 -10.07 13.01
C ALA A 26 -12.06 -8.83 13.78
N PHE A 27 -12.10 -7.63 13.15
CA PHE A 27 -11.73 -6.38 13.80
C PHE A 27 -12.62 -6.11 15.02
N GLY A 28 -13.94 -6.30 14.88
CA GLY A 28 -14.91 -6.19 15.98
C GLY A 28 -14.60 -7.15 17.12
N THR A 29 -14.37 -8.42 16.80
CA THR A 29 -14.08 -9.47 17.79
C THR A 29 -12.78 -9.21 18.57
N PHE A 30 -11.68 -8.84 17.88
CA PHE A 30 -10.42 -8.49 18.56
C PHE A 30 -10.54 -7.21 19.39
N SER A 31 -11.30 -6.23 18.91
CA SER A 31 -11.57 -5.00 19.67
C SER A 31 -12.35 -5.31 20.96
N GLU A 32 -13.36 -6.16 20.90
CA GLU A 32 -14.12 -6.62 22.07
C GLU A 32 -13.20 -7.37 23.06
N LEU A 33 -12.34 -8.26 22.57
CA LEU A 33 -11.38 -8.98 23.41
C LEU A 33 -10.49 -8.01 24.20
N LEU A 34 -9.95 -7.00 23.53
CA LEU A 34 -9.07 -6.01 24.20
C LEU A 34 -9.82 -5.11 25.18
N ASN A 35 -11.10 -4.79 24.90
CA ASN A 35 -11.93 -3.99 25.81
C ASN A 35 -12.31 -4.79 27.06
N ARG A 36 -12.65 -6.07 26.90
CA ARG A 36 -13.08 -6.91 28.03
C ARG A 36 -11.94 -7.54 28.81
N PHE A 37 -10.82 -7.83 28.14
CA PHE A 37 -9.69 -8.56 28.71
C PHE A 37 -8.33 -7.91 28.35
N PRO A 38 -8.09 -6.65 28.74
CA PRO A 38 -6.89 -5.89 28.33
C PRO A 38 -5.58 -6.50 28.82
N SER A 39 -5.62 -7.24 29.92
CA SER A 39 -4.48 -7.91 30.55
C SER A 39 -4.34 -9.39 30.17
N SER A 40 -5.14 -9.88 29.24
CA SER A 40 -5.08 -11.27 28.77
C SER A 40 -3.69 -11.55 28.12
N PRO A 41 -3.14 -12.76 28.27
CA PRO A 41 -1.93 -13.16 27.56
C PRO A 41 -2.10 -13.09 26.02
N TYR A 42 -3.33 -13.07 25.51
CA TYR A 42 -3.63 -12.91 24.08
C TYR A 42 -3.70 -11.44 23.62
N ALA A 43 -3.75 -10.48 24.55
CA ALA A 43 -3.89 -9.06 24.21
C ALA A 43 -2.78 -8.52 23.32
N PRO A 44 -1.48 -8.88 23.47
CA PRO A 44 -0.42 -8.42 22.58
C PRO A 44 -0.61 -8.91 21.13
N ASP A 45 -1.03 -10.16 20.93
CA ASP A 45 -1.30 -10.70 19.59
C ASP A 45 -2.53 -10.05 18.97
N ALA A 46 -3.61 -9.89 19.74
CA ALA A 46 -4.82 -9.21 19.30
C ALA A 46 -4.55 -7.78 18.81
N ARG A 47 -3.69 -7.01 19.50
CA ARG A 47 -3.29 -5.65 19.06
C ARG A 47 -2.59 -5.68 17.70
N LYS A 48 -1.68 -6.61 17.47
CA LYS A 48 -0.97 -6.76 16.18
C LYS A 48 -1.97 -7.09 15.06
N ARG A 49 -2.91 -7.99 15.32
CA ARG A 49 -3.95 -8.35 14.36
C ARG A 49 -4.87 -7.17 14.04
N LEU A 50 -5.26 -6.37 15.04
CA LEU A 50 -6.06 -5.17 14.84
C LEU A 50 -5.36 -4.15 13.92
N VAL A 51 -4.05 -3.93 14.09
CA VAL A 51 -3.28 -3.05 13.20
C VAL A 51 -3.34 -3.57 11.76
N ASN A 52 -3.10 -4.86 11.55
CA ASN A 52 -3.14 -5.46 10.22
C ASN A 52 -4.54 -5.37 9.59
N LEU A 53 -5.59 -5.69 10.35
CA LEU A 53 -6.97 -5.60 9.90
C LEU A 53 -7.36 -4.16 9.57
N ARG A 54 -6.94 -3.18 10.39
CA ARG A 54 -7.16 -1.76 10.12
C ARG A 54 -6.51 -1.32 8.82
N ASN A 55 -5.26 -1.72 8.57
CA ASN A 55 -4.56 -1.43 7.32
C ASN A 55 -5.27 -2.08 6.12
N GLN A 56 -5.77 -3.31 6.27
CA GLN A 56 -6.52 -4.01 5.25
C GLN A 56 -7.85 -3.30 4.92
N LEU A 57 -8.60 -2.90 5.94
CA LEU A 57 -9.86 -2.17 5.78
C LEU A 57 -9.64 -0.81 5.11
N ALA A 58 -8.62 -0.05 5.54
CA ALA A 58 -8.27 1.22 4.91
C ALA A 58 -7.92 1.05 3.43
N ARG A 59 -7.12 0.04 3.10
CA ARG A 59 -6.74 -0.26 1.71
C ARG A 59 -7.95 -0.64 0.85
N ALA A 60 -8.90 -1.37 1.40
CA ALA A 60 -10.12 -1.73 0.72
C ALA A 60 -10.95 -0.48 0.32
N GLU A 61 -11.00 0.56 1.16
CA GLU A 61 -11.67 1.81 0.82
C GLU A 61 -10.98 2.53 -0.35
N ILE A 62 -9.65 2.48 -0.45
CA ILE A 62 -8.91 3.00 -1.61
C ILE A 62 -9.25 2.22 -2.89
N HIS A 63 -9.39 0.88 -2.81
CA HIS A 63 -9.84 0.10 -3.98
C HIS A 63 -11.25 0.48 -4.43
N VAL A 64 -12.15 0.76 -3.48
CA VAL A 64 -13.50 1.26 -3.79
C VAL A 64 -13.43 2.65 -4.44
N ALA A 65 -12.54 3.55 -3.95
CA ALA A 65 -12.34 4.85 -4.56
C ALA A 65 -11.86 4.74 -6.02
N ASN A 66 -10.86 3.87 -6.28
CA ASN A 66 -10.36 3.60 -7.62
C ASN A 66 -11.46 3.05 -8.55
N TYR A 67 -12.34 2.19 -8.03
CA TYR A 67 -13.51 1.73 -8.77
C TYR A 67 -14.45 2.90 -9.11
N TYR A 68 -14.70 3.82 -8.19
CA TYR A 68 -15.53 5.00 -8.47
C TYR A 68 -14.90 5.92 -9.52
N PHE A 69 -13.58 6.10 -9.53
CA PHE A 69 -12.89 6.81 -10.62
C PHE A 69 -13.16 6.15 -11.98
N SER A 70 -13.09 4.82 -12.06
CA SER A 70 -13.36 4.10 -13.30
C SER A 70 -14.80 4.26 -13.82
N ARG A 71 -15.71 4.69 -12.94
CA ARG A 71 -17.12 4.97 -13.25
C ARG A 71 -17.43 6.44 -13.44
N GLY A 72 -16.44 7.33 -13.32
CA GLY A 72 -16.64 8.78 -13.38
C GLY A 72 -17.37 9.36 -12.17
N ALA A 73 -17.51 8.58 -11.09
CA ALA A 73 -18.17 9.00 -9.86
C ALA A 73 -17.20 9.72 -8.92
N TYR A 74 -16.67 10.86 -9.35
CA TYR A 74 -15.56 11.57 -8.72
C TYR A 74 -15.86 11.99 -7.27
N LEU A 75 -17.08 12.45 -6.99
CA LEU A 75 -17.47 12.80 -5.62
C LEU A 75 -17.49 11.57 -4.70
N ALA A 76 -17.96 10.44 -5.20
CA ALA A 76 -17.96 9.21 -4.44
C ALA A 76 -16.52 8.72 -4.16
N ALA A 77 -15.63 8.85 -5.15
CA ALA A 77 -14.21 8.55 -4.97
C ALA A 77 -13.57 9.46 -3.90
N ALA A 78 -13.75 10.79 -4.01
CA ALA A 78 -13.24 11.76 -3.04
C ALA A 78 -13.75 11.50 -1.60
N ASN A 79 -15.04 11.14 -1.46
CA ASN A 79 -15.63 10.80 -0.17
C ASN A 79 -15.01 9.52 0.43
N ARG A 80 -14.61 8.53 -0.38
CA ARG A 80 -13.87 7.36 0.10
C ARG A 80 -12.46 7.72 0.56
N GLY A 81 -11.75 8.56 -0.19
CA GLY A 81 -10.46 9.11 0.23
C GLY A 81 -10.57 9.84 1.57
N ARG A 82 -11.56 10.74 1.69
CA ARG A 82 -11.82 11.46 2.95
C ARG A 82 -12.12 10.50 4.11
N PHE A 83 -12.94 9.48 3.87
CA PHE A 83 -13.25 8.48 4.89
C PHE A 83 -11.99 7.77 5.40
N VAL A 84 -11.03 7.47 4.52
CA VAL A 84 -9.75 6.88 4.92
C VAL A 84 -8.95 7.85 5.79
N VAL A 85 -8.84 9.12 5.40
CA VAL A 85 -8.09 10.14 6.14
C VAL A 85 -8.68 10.39 7.52
N GLU A 86 -10.01 10.41 7.64
CA GLU A 86 -10.71 10.69 8.90
C GLU A 86 -10.72 9.47 9.84
N ASN A 87 -10.94 8.26 9.33
CA ASN A 87 -11.22 7.08 10.16
C ASN A 87 -10.05 6.09 10.27
N PHE A 88 -9.10 6.13 9.34
CA PHE A 88 -7.97 5.21 9.29
C PHE A 88 -6.62 5.92 9.42
N GLN A 89 -6.56 6.95 10.28
CA GLN A 89 -5.32 7.65 10.60
C GLN A 89 -4.22 6.67 11.01
N GLN A 90 -2.96 6.99 10.71
CA GLN A 90 -1.78 6.14 10.97
C GLN A 90 -1.76 4.82 10.17
N THR A 91 -2.57 4.70 9.11
CA THR A 91 -2.43 3.58 8.17
C THR A 91 -1.64 4.01 6.93
N PRO A 92 -0.95 3.06 6.27
CA PRO A 92 -0.25 3.34 5.00
C PRO A 92 -1.17 3.71 3.83
N ALA A 93 -2.49 3.71 4.03
CA ALA A 93 -3.47 4.11 3.03
C ALA A 93 -3.83 5.60 3.06
N VAL A 94 -3.42 6.32 4.11
CA VAL A 94 -3.74 7.75 4.26
C VAL A 94 -3.17 8.60 3.11
N PRO A 95 -1.91 8.46 2.69
CA PRO A 95 -1.40 9.23 1.56
C PRO A 95 -2.18 8.96 0.27
N ASP A 96 -2.54 7.70 -0.02
CA ASP A 96 -3.41 7.39 -1.16
C ASP A 96 -4.80 8.00 -1.01
N GLY A 97 -5.34 8.08 0.23
CA GLY A 97 -6.60 8.76 0.53
C GLY A 97 -6.56 10.25 0.19
N LEU A 98 -5.47 10.94 0.54
CA LEU A 98 -5.25 12.35 0.20
C LEU A 98 -5.11 12.55 -1.31
N ALA A 99 -4.39 11.66 -1.99
CA ALA A 99 -4.24 11.70 -3.45
C ALA A 99 -5.59 11.48 -4.17
N VAL A 100 -6.42 10.55 -3.67
CA VAL A 100 -7.80 10.34 -4.14
C VAL A 100 -8.66 11.59 -3.97
N MET A 101 -8.56 12.27 -2.81
CA MET A 101 -9.27 13.53 -2.57
C MET A 101 -8.83 14.62 -3.55
N ALA A 102 -7.52 14.83 -3.70
CA ALA A 102 -6.95 15.83 -4.60
C ALA A 102 -7.47 15.62 -6.04
N GLN A 103 -7.31 14.42 -6.57
CA GLN A 103 -7.74 14.06 -7.91
C GLN A 103 -9.27 14.19 -8.08
N GLY A 104 -10.03 13.69 -7.11
CA GLY A 104 -11.50 13.71 -7.17
C GLY A 104 -12.06 15.13 -7.13
N TYR A 105 -11.54 16.00 -6.29
CA TYR A 105 -11.95 17.40 -6.21
C TYR A 105 -11.52 18.20 -7.46
N GLN A 106 -10.33 17.93 -7.99
CA GLN A 106 -9.89 18.53 -9.26
C GLN A 106 -10.86 18.21 -10.39
N MET A 107 -11.26 16.95 -10.53
CA MET A 107 -12.22 16.52 -11.57
C MET A 107 -13.61 17.08 -11.39
N LEU A 108 -13.96 17.57 -10.21
CA LEU A 108 -15.20 18.27 -9.90
C LEU A 108 -15.10 19.80 -10.04
N GLY A 109 -13.91 20.33 -10.36
CA GLY A 109 -13.66 21.77 -10.40
C GLY A 109 -13.60 22.43 -9.02
N MET A 110 -13.45 21.65 -7.95
CA MET A 110 -13.35 22.12 -6.56
C MET A 110 -11.89 22.40 -6.22
N GLN A 111 -11.31 23.42 -6.86
CA GLN A 111 -9.87 23.69 -6.81
C GLN A 111 -9.34 23.88 -5.39
N GLU A 112 -10.00 24.66 -4.56
CA GLU A 112 -9.58 24.94 -3.17
C GLU A 112 -9.46 23.66 -2.35
N LEU A 113 -10.41 22.74 -2.47
CA LEU A 113 -10.38 21.45 -1.77
C LEU A 113 -9.29 20.52 -2.31
N SER A 114 -9.04 20.58 -3.62
CA SER A 114 -7.94 19.85 -4.26
C SER A 114 -6.59 20.34 -3.74
N ASP A 115 -6.35 21.66 -3.77
CA ASP A 115 -5.10 22.29 -3.34
C ASP A 115 -4.82 22.02 -1.85
N ASN A 116 -5.85 22.08 -1.01
CA ASN A 116 -5.73 21.72 0.40
C ASN A 116 -5.28 20.26 0.58
N ALA A 117 -5.87 19.32 -0.16
CA ALA A 117 -5.49 17.92 -0.09
C ALA A 117 -4.04 17.69 -0.57
N VAL A 118 -3.62 18.35 -1.66
CA VAL A 118 -2.24 18.33 -2.15
C VAL A 118 -1.27 18.90 -1.13
N THR A 119 -1.60 20.04 -0.52
CA THR A 119 -0.75 20.66 0.49
C THR A 119 -0.49 19.73 1.68
N VAL A 120 -1.54 19.07 2.18
CA VAL A 120 -1.42 18.10 3.28
C VAL A 120 -0.62 16.88 2.84
N LEU A 121 -0.83 16.39 1.62
CA LEU A 121 -0.07 15.25 1.06
C LEU A 121 1.41 15.58 0.96
N ALA A 122 1.77 16.71 0.34
CA ALA A 122 3.14 17.13 0.14
C ALA A 122 3.88 17.40 1.47
N ALA A 123 3.18 17.98 2.45
CA ALA A 123 3.77 18.27 3.76
C ALA A 123 4.07 17.01 4.58
N ASN A 124 3.24 15.98 4.49
CA ASN A 124 3.36 14.78 5.33
C ASN A 124 3.93 13.56 4.60
N HIS A 125 3.82 13.50 3.29
CA HIS A 125 4.22 12.36 2.46
C HIS A 125 4.85 12.83 1.14
N PRO A 126 5.97 13.57 1.19
CA PRO A 126 6.61 14.14 -0.01
C PRO A 126 7.10 13.06 -0.99
N GLU A 127 7.30 11.84 -0.53
CA GLU A 127 7.70 10.67 -1.32
C GLU A 127 6.54 10.00 -2.08
N HIS A 128 5.32 10.52 -1.93
CA HIS A 128 4.15 9.91 -2.58
C HIS A 128 4.27 9.99 -4.11
N PRO A 129 4.00 8.88 -4.86
CA PRO A 129 4.21 8.81 -6.30
C PRO A 129 3.37 9.77 -7.14
N ALA A 130 2.27 10.30 -6.57
CA ALA A 130 1.46 11.32 -7.23
C ALA A 130 2.06 12.74 -7.13
N LEU A 131 3.17 12.91 -6.40
CA LEU A 131 3.89 14.17 -6.31
C LEU A 131 5.15 14.11 -7.18
N ASN A 132 5.44 15.21 -7.87
CA ASN A 132 6.72 15.39 -8.55
C ASN A 132 7.81 15.84 -7.56
N ALA A 133 9.04 15.99 -8.03
CA ALA A 133 10.17 16.42 -7.22
C ALA A 133 10.01 17.85 -6.63
N SER A 134 9.11 18.66 -7.18
CA SER A 134 8.76 19.99 -6.67
C SER A 134 7.65 19.96 -5.62
N GLY A 135 7.08 18.79 -5.32
CA GLY A 135 5.94 18.64 -4.41
C GLY A 135 4.58 18.98 -5.03
N GLU A 136 4.53 19.17 -6.37
CA GLU A 136 3.29 19.42 -7.09
C GLU A 136 2.62 18.11 -7.44
N PHE A 137 1.29 18.10 -7.40
CA PHE A 137 0.50 16.93 -7.74
C PHE A 137 0.37 16.80 -9.26
N ASP A 138 0.75 15.62 -9.77
CA ASP A 138 0.61 15.29 -11.18
C ASP A 138 -0.80 14.73 -11.44
N PHE A 139 -1.70 15.61 -11.90
CA PHE A 139 -3.08 15.24 -12.23
C PHE A 139 -3.19 14.43 -13.53
N ASP A 140 -2.15 14.43 -14.36
CA ASP A 140 -2.11 13.69 -15.63
C ASP A 140 -1.46 12.30 -15.45
N GLN A 141 -1.05 11.96 -14.26
CA GLN A 141 -0.45 10.66 -13.98
C GLN A 141 -1.40 9.53 -14.39
N ARG A 142 -1.12 8.99 -15.55
CA ARG A 142 -1.54 7.64 -15.94
C ARG A 142 -0.79 6.68 -15.06
N LEU A 143 -1.45 6.27 -14.00
CA LEU A 143 -0.81 5.64 -12.87
C LEU A 143 -0.02 4.42 -13.27
N ILE A 144 1.23 4.46 -12.85
CA ILE A 144 2.21 3.41 -12.80
C ILE A 144 1.57 2.16 -12.16
N GLY A 145 1.05 1.26 -12.99
CA GLY A 145 0.42 0.05 -12.48
C GLY A 145 -0.19 -0.84 -13.54
N SER A 146 -0.44 -0.32 -14.72
CA SER A 146 -0.71 -1.18 -15.87
C SER A 146 0.60 -1.37 -16.62
N GLY A 147 1.29 -2.45 -16.27
CA GLY A 147 2.29 -3.00 -17.18
C GLY A 147 1.72 -2.97 -18.59
N ASP A 148 2.56 -2.61 -19.55
CA ASP A 148 2.32 -2.64 -20.97
C ASP A 148 1.12 -3.51 -21.35
N SER A 149 -0.04 -2.88 -21.57
CA SER A 149 -1.20 -3.64 -22.00
C SER A 149 -0.85 -4.27 -23.35
N PHE A 150 -0.82 -5.60 -23.40
CA PHE A 150 -0.59 -6.35 -24.61
C PHE A 150 -1.48 -5.86 -25.77
N LEU A 151 -2.70 -5.38 -25.45
CA LEU A 151 -3.62 -4.77 -26.40
C LEU A 151 -3.15 -3.40 -26.90
N GLY A 152 -2.49 -2.57 -26.09
CA GLY A 152 -1.91 -1.30 -26.53
C GLY A 152 -0.77 -1.50 -27.53
N LYS A 153 0.01 -2.59 -27.36
CA LYS A 153 1.09 -2.97 -28.31
C LYS A 153 0.55 -3.49 -29.63
N ILE A 154 -0.60 -4.20 -29.63
CA ILE A 154 -1.20 -4.77 -30.86
C ILE A 154 -1.95 -3.70 -31.68
N THR A 155 -2.53 -2.70 -31.03
CA THR A 155 -3.36 -1.69 -31.71
C THR A 155 -2.58 -0.42 -32.12
N PHE A 156 -1.24 -0.42 -32.01
CA PHE A 156 -0.38 0.72 -32.34
C PHE A 156 -0.84 2.06 -31.68
N GLY A 157 -1.42 1.98 -30.48
CA GLY A 157 -1.90 3.16 -29.77
C GLY A 157 -3.24 3.75 -30.28
N LEU A 158 -3.88 3.14 -31.27
CA LEU A 158 -5.16 3.63 -31.84
C LEU A 158 -6.35 3.49 -30.86
N ILE A 159 -6.23 2.66 -29.82
CA ILE A 159 -7.21 2.52 -28.76
C ILE A 159 -6.52 2.83 -27.42
N GLU A 160 -6.03 4.04 -27.28
CA GLU A 160 -5.60 4.55 -26.00
C GLU A 160 -6.85 4.91 -25.18
N ARG A 161 -7.42 3.92 -24.50
CA ARG A 161 -8.44 4.20 -23.47
C ARG A 161 -7.72 4.95 -22.37
N LEU A 162 -8.13 6.21 -22.17
CA LEU A 162 -7.75 6.96 -20.97
C LEU A 162 -8.06 6.09 -19.77
N GLN A 163 -6.99 5.58 -19.13
CA GLN A 163 -7.18 4.76 -17.95
C GLN A 163 -7.58 5.69 -16.80
N PRO A 164 -8.61 5.32 -16.02
CA PRO A 164 -9.02 6.13 -14.88
C PRO A 164 -7.88 6.18 -13.86
N PRO A 165 -7.77 7.26 -13.10
CA PRO A 165 -6.80 7.35 -12.00
C PRO A 165 -7.02 6.21 -11.01
N ALA A 166 -5.94 5.57 -10.58
CA ALA A 166 -5.96 4.51 -9.58
C ALA A 166 -4.80 4.67 -8.61
N PHE A 167 -5.00 4.82 -7.34
CA PHE A 167 -3.99 5.09 -6.33
C PHE A 167 -3.64 3.81 -5.56
N ASP A 168 -2.34 3.46 -5.53
CA ASP A 168 -1.80 2.34 -4.76
C ASP A 168 -0.29 2.50 -4.53
N SER A 169 0.08 3.13 -3.43
CA SER A 169 1.48 3.39 -3.07
C SER A 169 2.22 2.18 -2.48
N ARG A 170 1.56 1.02 -2.31
CA ARG A 170 2.16 -0.19 -1.70
C ARG A 170 3.45 -0.65 -2.37
N ALA A 171 3.56 -0.48 -3.68
CA ALA A 171 4.74 -0.91 -4.43
C ALA A 171 6.01 -0.18 -3.97
N ILE A 172 5.90 1.07 -3.55
CA ILE A 172 7.02 1.88 -3.04
C ILE A 172 7.38 1.46 -1.64
N PHE A 173 6.40 1.33 -0.73
CA PHE A 173 6.64 0.83 0.62
C PHE A 173 7.26 -0.57 0.61
N ASN A 174 6.75 -1.49 -0.20
CA ASN A 174 7.31 -2.83 -0.32
C ASN A 174 8.72 -2.84 -0.92
N ARG A 175 9.06 -1.88 -1.77
CA ARG A 175 10.41 -1.73 -2.31
C ARG A 175 11.37 -1.22 -1.23
N SER A 176 11.01 -0.14 -0.52
CA SER A 176 11.84 0.43 0.54
C SER A 176 12.06 -0.54 1.70
N VAL A 177 11.05 -1.30 2.11
CA VAL A 177 11.17 -2.35 3.13
C VAL A 177 12.11 -3.45 2.65
N ARG A 178 11.96 -3.91 1.40
CA ARG A 178 12.83 -4.95 0.82
C ARG A 178 14.28 -4.47 0.66
N GLU A 179 14.49 -3.22 0.26
CA GLU A 179 15.83 -2.62 0.19
C GLU A 179 16.46 -2.49 1.58
N ALA A 180 15.70 -2.07 2.60
CA ALA A 180 16.15 -2.01 3.97
C ALA A 180 16.50 -3.41 4.53
N GLU A 181 15.69 -4.43 4.25
CA GLU A 181 15.97 -5.82 4.62
C GLU A 181 17.24 -6.36 3.94
N LEU A 182 17.44 -6.04 2.66
CA LEU A 182 18.65 -6.43 1.92
C LEU A 182 19.91 -5.75 2.49
N ILE A 183 19.83 -4.47 2.85
CA ILE A 183 20.93 -3.74 3.49
C ILE A 183 21.24 -4.36 4.83
N ALA A 184 20.25 -4.58 5.70
CA ALA A 184 20.43 -5.19 7.02
C ALA A 184 21.01 -6.62 6.93
N THR A 185 20.56 -7.40 5.93
CA THR A 185 21.09 -8.77 5.71
C THR A 185 22.55 -8.73 5.23
N ASN A 186 22.90 -7.77 4.39
CA ASN A 186 24.26 -7.60 3.90
C ASN A 186 25.21 -7.09 5.01
N GLU A 187 24.75 -6.20 5.88
CA GLU A 187 25.49 -5.73 7.04
C GLU A 187 25.72 -6.87 8.06
N ALA A 188 24.68 -7.64 8.38
CA ALA A 188 24.78 -8.81 9.25
C ALA A 188 25.77 -9.86 8.70
N LYS A 189 25.77 -10.06 7.37
CA LYS A 189 26.71 -10.98 6.70
C LYS A 189 28.15 -10.47 6.69
N LYS A 190 28.34 -9.15 6.78
CA LYS A 190 29.67 -8.51 6.86
C LYS A 190 30.22 -8.55 8.28
N GLU A 191 29.35 -8.62 9.28
CA GLU A 191 29.71 -8.72 10.70
C GLU A 191 29.90 -10.17 11.18
N GLU A 192 29.54 -11.19 10.39
CA GLU A 192 29.87 -12.58 10.74
C GLU A 192 31.41 -12.72 10.83
N PRO A 193 31.93 -13.04 12.01
CA PRO A 193 33.37 -13.24 12.16
C PRO A 193 33.79 -14.37 11.23
N ARG A 194 34.74 -14.08 10.33
CA ARG A 194 35.32 -15.08 9.43
C ARG A 194 35.59 -16.34 10.25
N SER A 195 34.90 -17.41 9.90
CA SER A 195 34.91 -18.70 10.60
C SER A 195 36.33 -19.06 11.07
N ILE A 196 36.44 -19.44 12.34
CA ILE A 196 37.66 -19.90 13.00
C ILE A 196 38.38 -21.01 12.19
N TRP A 197 37.64 -21.72 11.35
CA TRP A 197 38.13 -22.72 10.41
C TRP A 197 39.11 -22.19 9.35
N ASN A 198 39.00 -20.98 8.92
CA ASN A 198 39.99 -20.37 7.98
C ASN A 198 41.31 -19.97 8.66
N ARG A 199 41.36 -19.96 9.98
CA ARG A 199 42.57 -19.69 10.74
C ARG A 199 43.40 -20.95 11.00
N ILE A 200 42.75 -22.13 10.96
CA ILE A 200 43.38 -23.42 11.31
C ILE A 200 44.05 -24.07 10.10
N THR A 201 43.61 -23.74 8.86
CA THR A 201 44.14 -24.34 7.64
C THR A 201 45.38 -23.65 7.06
N PHE A 202 45.70 -22.40 7.48
CA PHE A 202 46.90 -21.69 7.03
C PHE A 202 48.15 -21.85 7.91
N GLY A 203 48.09 -22.68 8.92
CA GLY A 203 49.20 -22.90 9.87
C GLY A 203 49.83 -24.29 9.81
N LEU A 204 49.56 -25.12 8.80
CA LEU A 204 50.03 -26.49 8.71
C LEU A 204 50.61 -26.85 7.31
N VAL A 205 51.42 -25.94 6.78
CA VAL A 205 52.33 -26.27 5.65
C VAL A 205 53.58 -25.43 5.87
N ASP A 206 54.52 -26.00 6.65
CA ASP A 206 55.98 -25.88 6.51
C ASP A 206 56.60 -27.19 7.01
#